data_ba8ec340d34b86820fff34222a721d8c
#
_entry.id   ba8ec340d34b86820fff34222a721d8c
#
_cell.length_a   1.000
_cell.length_b   1.000
_cell.length_c   1.000
_cell.angle_alpha   90.00
_cell.angle_beta   90.00
_cell.angle_gamma   90.00
#
_symmetry.space_group_name_H-M   'P 1'
#
loop_
_entity.id
_entity.type
_entity.pdbx_description
1 polymer ?
#
loop_
_entity_poly.entity_id
_entity_poly.type
_entity_poly.pdbx_seq_one_letter_code
_entity_poly.pdbx_strand_id
1 'polypeptide(L)'
;MKNTKSLFVLAFASLLFSCGGEKKISYELSWLSPTGSPTLAFYSEAENSNWVSTSTPAALIPAAFASASYDAIVFDGITGLNLIEKQQRAYRLASWINEGSFYLVSAIYDKDGAKNLENRPTIDAFVASGTASVLFRDVAANTFQWGEYSNGSSPDDKIVYETGVDVVQKNLLSNPEAFDFYVVAEPALSLLKQKFASQNKTLHVISDLQTDFAANHNGVKVPAAAIFVRERTYLEHPSETVDWLNDIQSNIQSVRLGDPQVFQILSSYEEKGISLAERFGFPSSNLVKQLMEDGSNKLRYSNCGVDSKSLLAMANDFQSTLGLPVFNETSILNWR
;
A
#
# COMPACT_ATOMS: atom_id res chain seq x y z
N MET A 1 44.01 -53.66 -69.73
CA MET A 1 43.06 -52.70 -70.38
C MET A 1 41.69 -52.99 -69.81
N LYS A 2 41.18 -52.07 -68.97
CA LYS A 2 39.76 -51.74 -68.80
C LYS A 2 39.66 -50.66 -67.72
N ASN A 3 39.31 -49.42 -68.12
CA ASN A 3 39.04 -48.27 -67.27
C ASN A 3 37.74 -48.50 -66.52
N THR A 4 37.74 -48.28 -65.22
CA THR A 4 36.51 -48.07 -64.45
C THR A 4 36.59 -46.72 -63.82
N LYS A 5 35.76 -45.80 -64.33
CA LYS A 5 35.55 -44.44 -63.76
C LYS A 5 34.73 -44.54 -62.53
N SER A 6 35.33 -44.16 -61.46
CA SER A 6 34.63 -44.04 -60.20
C SER A 6 33.87 -42.67 -60.13
N LEU A 7 32.57 -42.74 -60.04
CA LEU A 7 31.67 -41.61 -59.98
C LEU A 7 31.58 -41.18 -58.49
N PHE A 8 32.20 -40.05 -58.12
CA PHE A 8 32.05 -39.44 -56.81
C PHE A 8 30.71 -38.71 -56.77
N VAL A 9 29.76 -39.27 -56.07
CA VAL A 9 28.50 -38.59 -55.69
C VAL A 9 28.77 -37.71 -54.45
N LEU A 10 28.86 -36.41 -54.65
CA LEU A 10 28.85 -35.43 -53.57
C LEU A 10 27.45 -35.38 -52.99
N ALA A 11 27.25 -36.00 -51.84
CA ALA A 11 26.07 -35.78 -50.98
C ALA A 11 26.23 -34.41 -50.28
N PHE A 12 25.51 -33.41 -50.78
CA PHE A 12 25.34 -32.14 -50.08
C PHE A 12 24.42 -32.40 -48.89
N ALA A 13 25.02 -32.59 -47.72
CA ALA A 13 24.30 -32.58 -46.45
C ALA A 13 23.90 -31.11 -46.18
N SER A 14 22.66 -30.77 -46.50
CA SER A 14 22.03 -29.55 -46.05
C SER A 14 21.87 -29.62 -44.53
N LEU A 15 22.82 -29.06 -43.81
CA LEU A 15 22.69 -28.70 -42.39
C LEU A 15 21.60 -27.64 -42.31
N LEU A 16 20.37 -28.09 -42.05
CA LEU A 16 19.31 -27.25 -41.53
C LEU A 16 19.79 -26.78 -40.15
N PHE A 17 20.36 -25.59 -40.09
CA PHE A 17 20.45 -24.83 -38.84
C PHE A 17 19.00 -24.59 -38.41
N SER A 18 18.50 -25.49 -37.60
CA SER A 18 17.37 -25.21 -36.72
C SER A 18 17.84 -24.07 -35.82
N CYS A 19 17.47 -22.84 -36.13
CA CYS A 19 17.42 -21.77 -35.19
C CYS A 19 16.35 -22.18 -34.11
N GLY A 20 16.76 -23.02 -33.19
CA GLY A 20 16.10 -23.12 -31.95
C GLY A 20 16.20 -21.73 -31.31
N GLY A 21 15.15 -20.95 -31.45
CA GLY A 21 15.03 -19.71 -30.67
C GLY A 21 15.26 -20.08 -29.22
N GLU A 22 16.39 -19.66 -28.66
CA GLU A 22 16.58 -19.68 -27.23
C GLU A 22 15.32 -19.01 -26.67
N LYS A 23 14.52 -19.76 -25.90
CA LYS A 23 13.48 -19.18 -25.07
C LYS A 23 14.22 -18.18 -24.18
N LYS A 24 14.14 -16.90 -24.53
CA LYS A 24 14.62 -15.84 -23.68
C LYS A 24 13.90 -16.04 -22.36
N ILE A 25 14.60 -16.53 -21.36
CA ILE A 25 14.04 -16.63 -20.01
C ILE A 25 13.75 -15.18 -19.64
N SER A 26 12.47 -14.80 -19.62
CA SER A 26 12.06 -13.47 -19.20
C SER A 26 12.41 -13.33 -17.72
N TYR A 27 13.01 -12.21 -17.36
CA TYR A 27 13.28 -11.90 -15.97
C TYR A 27 11.96 -11.71 -15.24
N GLU A 28 11.78 -12.38 -14.11
CA GLU A 28 10.60 -12.24 -13.25
C GLU A 28 11.00 -11.44 -12.02
N LEU A 29 10.34 -10.30 -11.82
CA LEU A 29 10.60 -9.44 -10.66
C LEU A 29 10.19 -10.13 -9.37
N SER A 30 10.99 -9.93 -8.32
CA SER A 30 10.65 -10.28 -6.94
C SER A 30 10.14 -9.05 -6.20
N TRP A 31 9.03 -9.19 -5.42
CA TRP A 31 8.53 -8.03 -4.66
C TRP A 31 7.97 -8.41 -3.30
N LEU A 32 8.04 -7.42 -2.39
CA LEU A 32 7.53 -7.50 -1.03
C LEU A 32 6.41 -6.47 -0.82
N SER A 33 5.30 -6.88 -0.23
CA SER A 33 4.22 -5.98 0.17
C SER A 33 3.72 -6.23 1.60
N PRO A 34 3.18 -5.22 2.29
CA PRO A 34 2.41 -5.45 3.50
C PRO A 34 1.09 -6.13 3.13
N THR A 35 0.51 -6.97 3.99
CA THR A 35 -0.89 -7.40 3.83
C THR A 35 -1.85 -6.23 4.09
N GLY A 36 -3.07 -6.32 3.55
CA GLY A 36 -4.09 -5.29 3.69
C GLY A 36 -4.41 -4.57 2.38
N SER A 37 -5.01 -3.38 2.46
CA SER A 37 -5.50 -2.64 1.29
C SER A 37 -4.52 -2.61 0.11
N PRO A 38 -3.22 -2.34 0.26
CA PRO A 38 -2.32 -2.23 -0.90
C PRO A 38 -2.14 -3.52 -1.70
N THR A 39 -2.37 -4.69 -1.10
CA THR A 39 -2.14 -5.98 -1.77
C THR A 39 -3.12 -6.28 -2.89
N LEU A 40 -4.30 -5.63 -2.92
CA LEU A 40 -5.23 -5.83 -4.03
C LEU A 40 -4.72 -5.25 -5.35
N ALA A 41 -3.67 -4.43 -5.35
CA ALA A 41 -2.95 -4.10 -6.58
C ALA A 41 -2.32 -5.33 -7.25
N PHE A 42 -2.19 -6.43 -6.52
CA PHE A 42 -1.60 -7.70 -6.96
C PHE A 42 -2.64 -8.84 -6.96
N TYR A 43 -3.93 -8.51 -7.11
CA TYR A 43 -5.00 -9.50 -6.97
C TYR A 43 -4.90 -10.65 -7.97
N SER A 44 -4.27 -10.45 -9.13
CA SER A 44 -4.01 -11.49 -10.13
C SER A 44 -2.81 -12.38 -9.81
N GLU A 45 -2.01 -12.05 -8.80
CA GLU A 45 -0.69 -12.60 -8.54
C GLU A 45 -0.62 -13.56 -7.33
N ALA A 46 -1.75 -14.05 -6.81
CA ALA A 46 -1.75 -14.85 -5.58
C ALA A 46 -0.89 -16.13 -5.67
N GLU A 47 -0.78 -16.72 -6.85
CA GLU A 47 -0.01 -17.94 -7.10
C GLU A 47 1.46 -17.65 -7.48
N ASN A 48 1.84 -16.37 -7.65
CA ASN A 48 3.20 -16.01 -8.03
C ASN A 48 4.17 -16.19 -6.84
N SER A 49 5.18 -17.06 -7.02
CA SER A 49 6.17 -17.38 -5.99
C SER A 49 7.18 -16.27 -5.71
N ASN A 50 7.32 -15.30 -6.65
CA ASN A 50 8.21 -14.16 -6.49
C ASN A 50 7.60 -13.03 -5.66
N TRP A 51 6.31 -13.13 -5.33
CA TRP A 51 5.63 -12.22 -4.43
C TRP A 51 5.65 -12.71 -2.99
N VAL A 52 6.16 -11.88 -2.09
CA VAL A 52 6.09 -12.08 -0.64
C VAL A 52 5.16 -11.03 -0.04
N SER A 53 4.11 -11.48 0.64
CA SER A 53 3.25 -10.62 1.47
C SER A 53 3.58 -10.81 2.95
N THR A 54 3.50 -9.74 3.76
CA THR A 54 3.82 -9.82 5.18
C THR A 54 2.75 -9.15 6.05
N SER A 55 2.35 -9.84 7.11
CA SER A 55 1.48 -9.31 8.16
C SER A 55 2.25 -8.57 9.26
N THR A 56 3.58 -8.52 9.18
CA THR A 56 4.45 -7.78 10.10
C THR A 56 5.29 -6.74 9.36
N PRO A 57 4.64 -5.78 8.67
CA PRO A 57 5.32 -4.83 7.78
C PRO A 57 6.32 -3.95 8.52
N ALA A 58 6.02 -3.53 9.74
CA ALA A 58 6.89 -2.66 10.53
C ALA A 58 8.27 -3.26 10.81
N ALA A 59 8.36 -4.59 10.93
CA ALA A 59 9.62 -5.28 11.17
C ALA A 59 10.41 -5.56 9.88
N LEU A 60 9.71 -5.99 8.81
CA LEU A 60 10.35 -6.54 7.61
C LEU A 60 10.61 -5.51 6.52
N ILE A 61 9.66 -4.60 6.26
CA ILE A 61 9.75 -3.70 5.10
C ILE A 61 10.91 -2.71 5.22
N PRO A 62 11.13 -2.00 6.35
CA PRO A 62 12.27 -1.09 6.46
C PRO A 62 13.63 -1.79 6.28
N ALA A 63 13.77 -3.00 6.81
CA ALA A 63 14.99 -3.79 6.66
C ALA A 63 15.22 -4.24 5.21
N ALA A 64 14.17 -4.72 4.53
CA ALA A 64 14.22 -5.09 3.12
C ALA A 64 14.51 -3.87 2.21
N PHE A 65 13.91 -2.72 2.52
CA PHE A 65 14.16 -1.47 1.81
C PHE A 65 15.62 -1.01 1.99
N ALA A 66 16.15 -1.15 3.20
CA ALA A 66 17.54 -0.79 3.51
C ALA A 66 18.56 -1.70 2.80
N SER A 67 18.28 -3.00 2.72
CA SER A 67 19.18 -4.01 2.12
C SER A 67 18.98 -4.21 0.62
N ALA A 68 17.98 -3.56 0.01
CA ALA A 68 17.59 -3.75 -1.40
C ALA A 68 17.40 -5.22 -1.78
N SER A 69 16.71 -5.99 -0.91
CA SER A 69 16.56 -7.44 -1.04
C SER A 69 15.57 -7.88 -2.12
N TYR A 70 14.70 -6.99 -2.59
CA TYR A 70 13.68 -7.23 -3.61
C TYR A 70 13.84 -6.27 -4.77
N ASP A 71 13.29 -6.62 -5.92
CA ASP A 71 13.25 -5.74 -7.10
C ASP A 71 12.24 -4.61 -6.92
N ALA A 72 11.12 -4.90 -6.25
CA ALA A 72 10.15 -3.89 -5.86
C ALA A 72 9.67 -4.09 -4.42
N ILE A 73 9.29 -3.00 -3.78
CA ILE A 73 8.74 -3.00 -2.42
C ILE A 73 7.54 -2.06 -2.37
N VAL A 74 6.46 -2.51 -1.75
CA VAL A 74 5.35 -1.67 -1.36
C VAL A 74 5.60 -1.14 0.05
N PHE A 75 5.58 0.17 0.18
CA PHE A 75 5.89 0.84 1.45
C PHE A 75 5.03 2.09 1.63
N ASP A 76 5.02 2.65 2.85
CA ASP A 76 4.51 4.01 3.07
C ASP A 76 5.30 4.98 2.19
N GLY A 77 4.60 5.71 1.33
CA GLY A 77 5.23 6.47 0.27
C GLY A 77 6.08 7.62 0.78
N ILE A 78 5.62 8.34 1.80
CA ILE A 78 6.36 9.45 2.39
C ILE A 78 7.59 8.95 3.14
N THR A 79 7.44 7.86 3.88
CA THR A 79 8.59 7.22 4.57
C THR A 79 9.61 6.73 3.56
N GLY A 80 9.17 6.06 2.48
CA GLY A 80 10.06 5.58 1.43
C GLY A 80 10.83 6.70 0.73
N LEU A 81 10.16 7.78 0.35
CA LEU A 81 10.79 8.97 -0.23
C LEU A 81 11.82 9.61 0.72
N ASN A 82 11.48 9.74 2.01
CA ASN A 82 12.43 10.24 3.00
C ASN A 82 13.66 9.34 3.11
N LEU A 83 13.53 8.02 3.06
CA LEU A 83 14.65 7.09 3.07
C LEU A 83 15.52 7.21 1.82
N ILE A 84 14.91 7.42 0.65
CA ILE A 84 15.66 7.65 -0.59
C ILE A 84 16.50 8.91 -0.48
N GLU A 85 15.91 10.04 -0.13
CA GLU A 85 16.62 11.33 -0.12
C GLU A 85 17.64 11.46 1.02
N LYS A 86 17.27 11.06 2.23
CA LYS A 86 18.14 11.22 3.40
C LYS A 86 19.23 10.14 3.51
N GLN A 87 18.98 8.95 2.95
CA GLN A 87 19.87 7.79 3.10
C GLN A 87 20.34 7.22 1.75
N GLN A 88 20.04 7.90 0.63
CA GLN A 88 20.46 7.50 -0.73
C GLN A 88 20.14 6.03 -1.05
N ARG A 89 18.91 5.59 -0.73
CA ARG A 89 18.50 4.21 -0.96
C ARG A 89 18.36 3.89 -2.45
N ALA A 90 18.55 2.61 -2.77
CA ALA A 90 18.60 2.11 -4.16
C ALA A 90 17.25 2.06 -4.89
N TYR A 91 16.18 2.47 -4.23
CA TYR A 91 14.83 2.47 -4.78
C TYR A 91 14.42 3.83 -5.33
N ARG A 92 13.42 3.81 -6.23
CA ARG A 92 12.74 5.01 -6.73
C ARG A 92 11.24 4.78 -6.68
N LEU A 93 10.46 5.82 -6.40
CA LEU A 93 9.01 5.78 -6.44
C LEU A 93 8.55 5.56 -7.90
N ALA A 94 7.79 4.50 -8.13
CA ALA A 94 7.26 4.15 -9.45
C ALA A 94 5.75 4.36 -9.58
N SER A 95 4.99 4.22 -8.50
CA SER A 95 3.54 4.40 -8.50
C SER A 95 2.97 4.60 -7.10
N TRP A 96 1.87 5.33 -7.00
CA TRP A 96 0.98 5.32 -5.83
C TRP A 96 -0.07 4.23 -5.97
N ILE A 97 -0.30 3.45 -4.92
CA ILE A 97 -1.37 2.45 -4.88
C ILE A 97 -2.66 3.06 -4.34
N ASN A 98 -2.60 3.70 -3.18
CA ASN A 98 -3.77 4.28 -2.54
C ASN A 98 -3.46 5.60 -1.82
N GLU A 99 -4.54 6.31 -1.48
CA GLU A 99 -4.52 7.63 -0.85
C GLU A 99 -4.76 7.56 0.67
N GLY A 100 -4.57 6.39 1.26
CA GLY A 100 -4.84 6.13 2.67
C GLY A 100 -6.30 5.74 2.94
N SER A 101 -6.49 5.03 4.04
CA SER A 101 -7.80 4.60 4.49
C SER A 101 -7.81 4.52 6.02
N PHE A 102 -7.38 5.62 6.66
CA PHE A 102 -7.26 5.71 8.10
C PHE A 102 -8.51 6.33 8.72
N TYR A 103 -8.94 5.76 9.83
CA TYR A 103 -10.12 6.18 10.56
C TYR A 103 -9.81 6.34 12.02
N LEU A 104 -10.28 7.44 12.59
CA LEU A 104 -10.31 7.64 14.03
C LEU A 104 -11.54 6.91 14.59
N VAL A 105 -11.31 6.02 15.53
CA VAL A 105 -12.36 5.22 16.14
C VAL A 105 -12.31 5.28 17.66
N SER A 106 -13.44 5.03 18.30
CA SER A 106 -13.57 4.94 19.75
C SER A 106 -14.52 3.81 20.15
N ALA A 107 -14.18 3.11 21.23
CA ALA A 107 -15.10 2.19 21.90
C ALA A 107 -15.92 2.90 23.01
N ILE A 108 -15.55 4.14 23.34
CA ILE A 108 -16.10 4.91 24.47
C ILE A 108 -17.03 6.02 23.98
N TYR A 109 -16.60 6.77 22.96
CA TYR A 109 -17.30 7.95 22.46
C TYR A 109 -17.90 7.70 21.10
N ASP A 110 -19.08 8.25 20.86
CA ASP A 110 -19.60 8.50 19.52
C ASP A 110 -19.06 9.84 18.97
N LYS A 111 -19.46 10.21 17.76
CA LYS A 111 -18.97 11.43 17.09
C LYS A 111 -19.35 12.70 17.85
N ASP A 112 -20.52 12.75 18.47
CA ASP A 112 -20.99 13.92 19.22
C ASP A 112 -20.29 13.98 20.58
N GLY A 113 -20.08 12.86 21.24
CA GLY A 113 -19.26 12.77 22.44
C GLY A 113 -17.83 13.23 22.22
N ALA A 114 -17.23 12.84 21.08
CA ALA A 114 -15.87 13.28 20.70
C ALA A 114 -15.77 14.80 20.48
N LYS A 115 -16.78 15.44 19.90
CA LYS A 115 -16.82 16.91 19.73
C LYS A 115 -16.88 17.66 21.04
N ASN A 116 -17.53 17.09 22.05
CA ASN A 116 -17.66 17.73 23.35
C ASN A 116 -16.41 17.63 24.23
N LEU A 117 -15.31 17.09 23.71
CA LEU A 117 -14.02 16.98 24.40
C LEU A 117 -13.11 18.21 24.21
N GLU A 118 -13.55 19.25 23.51
CA GLU A 118 -12.75 20.45 23.18
C GLU A 118 -12.09 21.13 24.39
N ASN A 119 -12.73 21.04 25.57
CA ASN A 119 -12.23 21.60 26.84
C ASN A 119 -11.67 20.53 27.78
N ARG A 120 -11.46 19.32 27.33
CA ARG A 120 -10.91 18.25 28.15
C ARG A 120 -9.41 18.43 28.29
N PRO A 121 -8.85 18.36 29.50
CA PRO A 121 -7.43 18.61 29.73
C PRO A 121 -6.53 17.51 29.16
N THR A 122 -7.05 16.30 29.01
CA THR A 122 -6.28 15.16 28.49
C THR A 122 -7.12 14.31 27.56
N ILE A 123 -6.53 13.82 26.49
CA ILE A 123 -7.10 12.85 25.57
C ILE A 123 -6.08 11.75 25.36
N ASP A 124 -6.47 10.51 25.59
CA ASP A 124 -5.60 9.37 25.39
C ASP A 124 -5.82 8.78 23.99
N ALA A 125 -4.76 8.65 23.20
CA ALA A 125 -4.85 8.06 21.85
C ALA A 125 -3.73 7.05 21.56
N PHE A 126 -4.07 6.02 20.81
CA PHE A 126 -3.16 4.97 20.35
C PHE A 126 -3.10 4.97 18.82
N VAL A 127 -1.97 5.38 18.28
CA VAL A 127 -1.83 5.73 16.86
C VAL A 127 -0.56 5.11 16.27
N ALA A 128 -0.65 4.61 15.03
CA ALA A 128 0.56 4.22 14.29
C ALA A 128 1.38 5.46 13.93
N SER A 129 2.71 5.34 13.97
CA SER A 129 3.63 6.38 13.51
C SER A 129 3.53 6.61 11.98
N GLY A 130 4.18 7.65 11.47
CA GLY A 130 4.13 8.01 10.04
C GLY A 130 2.86 8.76 9.66
N THR A 131 2.31 8.50 8.48
CA THR A 131 1.17 9.23 7.92
C THR A 131 -0.05 9.23 8.84
N ALA A 132 -0.36 8.12 9.51
CA ALA A 132 -1.49 8.02 10.44
C ALA A 132 -1.39 9.03 11.58
N SER A 133 -0.20 9.22 12.17
CA SER A 133 0.02 10.18 13.26
C SER A 133 -0.09 11.63 12.81
N VAL A 134 0.33 11.93 11.60
CA VAL A 134 0.19 13.28 11.01
C VAL A 134 -1.27 13.63 10.83
N LEU A 135 -2.05 12.72 10.24
CA LEU A 135 -3.49 12.91 10.04
C LEU A 135 -4.25 13.04 11.36
N PHE A 136 -3.93 12.19 12.33
CA PHE A 136 -4.54 12.29 13.65
C PHE A 136 -4.33 13.66 14.28
N ARG A 137 -3.11 14.18 14.28
CA ARG A 137 -2.81 15.50 14.84
C ARG A 137 -3.53 16.63 14.12
N ASP A 138 -3.56 16.57 12.78
CA ASP A 138 -4.24 17.58 11.97
C ASP A 138 -5.74 17.63 12.29
N VAL A 139 -6.39 16.46 12.30
CA VAL A 139 -7.83 16.36 12.56
C VAL A 139 -8.16 16.72 14.00
N ALA A 140 -7.33 16.32 14.97
CA ALA A 140 -7.47 16.72 16.35
C ALA A 140 -7.43 18.25 16.53
N ALA A 141 -6.52 18.92 15.81
CA ALA A 141 -6.36 20.37 15.85
C ALA A 141 -7.44 21.12 15.09
N ASN A 142 -7.68 20.74 13.84
CA ASN A 142 -8.43 21.55 12.89
C ASN A 142 -9.90 21.16 12.77
N THR A 143 -10.23 19.88 12.97
CA THR A 143 -11.62 19.39 12.89
C THR A 143 -12.31 19.38 14.25
N PHE A 144 -11.65 18.86 15.29
CA PHE A 144 -12.23 18.73 16.62
C PHE A 144 -11.84 19.84 17.59
N GLN A 145 -10.80 20.59 17.27
CA GLN A 145 -10.29 21.71 18.10
C GLN A 145 -10.01 21.28 19.55
N TRP A 146 -9.40 20.13 19.74
CA TRP A 146 -9.06 19.58 21.05
C TRP A 146 -7.91 20.33 21.77
N GLY A 147 -7.79 21.64 21.54
CA GLY A 147 -6.86 22.52 22.24
C GLY A 147 -5.39 22.34 21.82
N GLU A 148 -4.46 22.54 22.77
CA GLU A 148 -3.01 22.43 22.54
C GLU A 148 -2.55 21.02 22.14
N TYR A 149 -3.48 20.09 22.10
CA TYR A 149 -3.28 18.71 21.68
C TYR A 149 -2.64 18.57 20.30
N SER A 150 -2.90 19.53 19.43
CA SER A 150 -2.34 19.62 18.08
C SER A 150 -0.81 19.66 18.04
N ASN A 151 -0.18 20.10 19.11
CA ASN A 151 1.26 20.32 19.15
C ASN A 151 2.03 19.24 19.93
N GLY A 152 1.34 18.27 20.56
CA GLY A 152 1.97 17.25 21.41
C GLY A 152 2.68 17.85 22.61
N SER A 153 2.21 19.02 23.08
CA SER A 153 2.90 19.85 24.08
C SER A 153 2.26 19.80 25.46
N SER A 154 1.09 19.19 25.59
CA SER A 154 0.49 19.00 26.93
C SER A 154 1.24 17.87 27.65
N PRO A 155 1.81 18.11 28.84
CA PRO A 155 2.49 17.07 29.61
C PRO A 155 1.53 15.96 30.10
N ASP A 156 0.23 16.19 30.01
CA ASP A 156 -0.80 15.27 30.48
C ASP A 156 -1.42 14.43 29.34
N ASP A 157 -1.07 14.70 28.07
CA ASP A 157 -1.59 13.93 26.95
C ASP A 157 -0.86 12.60 26.82
N LYS A 158 -1.63 11.54 26.75
CA LYS A 158 -1.09 10.21 26.55
C LYS A 158 -1.32 9.74 25.11
N ILE A 159 -0.53 10.27 24.18
CA ILE A 159 -0.46 9.71 22.84
C ILE A 159 0.62 8.64 22.82
N VAL A 160 0.21 7.42 22.56
CA VAL A 160 1.12 6.30 22.30
C VAL A 160 1.29 6.13 20.80
N TYR A 161 2.50 6.31 20.32
CA TYR A 161 2.88 6.08 18.92
C TYR A 161 3.50 4.71 18.76
N GLU A 162 2.90 3.91 17.87
CA GLU A 162 3.36 2.57 17.57
C GLU A 162 3.97 2.47 16.18
N THR A 163 4.76 1.44 15.96
CA THR A 163 5.46 1.23 14.69
C THR A 163 4.57 0.76 13.55
N GLY A 164 3.38 0.23 13.85
CA GLY A 164 2.47 -0.30 12.84
C GLY A 164 1.00 -0.30 13.25
N VAL A 165 0.13 -0.25 12.26
CA VAL A 165 -1.33 -0.31 12.44
C VAL A 165 -1.80 -1.65 13.01
N ASP A 166 -1.08 -2.72 12.79
CA ASP A 166 -1.35 -4.06 13.33
C ASP A 166 -1.24 -4.10 14.86
N VAL A 167 -0.29 -3.37 15.43
CA VAL A 167 -0.14 -3.20 16.89
C VAL A 167 -1.32 -2.43 17.47
N VAL A 168 -1.74 -1.37 16.80
CA VAL A 168 -2.91 -0.57 17.20
C VAL A 168 -4.17 -1.43 17.21
N GLN A 169 -4.42 -2.20 16.15
CA GLN A 169 -5.57 -3.09 16.04
C GLN A 169 -5.60 -4.15 17.15
N LYS A 170 -4.45 -4.76 17.43
CA LYS A 170 -4.31 -5.78 18.46
C LYS A 170 -4.61 -5.19 19.85
N ASN A 171 -4.13 -3.98 20.13
CA ASN A 171 -4.43 -3.28 21.39
C ASN A 171 -5.91 -2.96 21.51
N LEU A 172 -6.54 -2.38 20.47
CA LEU A 172 -7.97 -2.09 20.46
C LEU A 172 -8.84 -3.34 20.73
N LEU A 173 -8.42 -4.50 20.19
CA LEU A 173 -9.15 -5.75 20.44
C LEU A 173 -9.01 -6.28 21.86
N SER A 174 -7.84 -6.14 22.47
CA SER A 174 -7.57 -6.67 23.81
C SER A 174 -8.00 -5.71 24.92
N ASN A 175 -7.88 -4.40 24.67
CA ASN A 175 -8.14 -3.34 25.66
C ASN A 175 -8.87 -2.15 25.02
N PRO A 176 -10.13 -2.31 24.58
CA PRO A 176 -10.83 -1.31 23.77
C PRO A 176 -11.05 0.04 24.49
N GLU A 177 -11.06 0.03 25.82
CA GLU A 177 -11.31 1.21 26.67
C GLU A 177 -10.03 1.77 27.30
N ALA A 178 -8.85 1.25 26.93
CA ALA A 178 -7.58 1.72 27.47
C ALA A 178 -7.19 3.11 26.94
N PHE A 179 -7.71 3.50 25.79
CA PHE A 179 -7.53 4.81 25.17
C PHE A 179 -8.88 5.36 24.71
N ASP A 180 -9.00 6.68 24.72
CA ASP A 180 -10.18 7.37 24.20
C ASP A 180 -10.35 7.11 22.71
N PHE A 181 -9.22 7.07 21.96
CA PHE A 181 -9.21 6.94 20.52
C PHE A 181 -8.12 6.01 20.02
N TYR A 182 -8.41 5.42 18.86
CA TYR A 182 -7.47 4.59 18.08
C TYR A 182 -7.52 5.00 16.62
N VAL A 183 -6.39 4.93 15.93
CA VAL A 183 -6.36 5.09 14.46
C VAL A 183 -6.18 3.73 13.82
N VAL A 184 -7.16 3.32 13.03
CA VAL A 184 -7.18 2.05 12.30
C VAL A 184 -7.35 2.27 10.81
N ALA A 185 -7.03 1.28 9.99
CA ALA A 185 -7.20 1.34 8.54
C ALA A 185 -8.15 0.25 8.04
N GLU A 186 -8.72 0.42 6.83
CA GLU A 186 -9.36 -0.71 6.14
C GLU A 186 -8.31 -1.72 5.65
N PRO A 187 -8.59 -3.03 5.63
CA PRO A 187 -9.87 -3.69 5.95
C PRO A 187 -10.12 -3.96 7.45
N ALA A 188 -9.18 -3.61 8.30
CA ALA A 188 -9.26 -3.92 9.71
C ALA A 188 -10.42 -3.23 10.41
N LEU A 189 -10.77 -1.99 10.04
CA LEU A 189 -11.94 -1.30 10.58
C LEU A 189 -13.21 -2.14 10.41
N SER A 190 -13.46 -2.63 9.20
CA SER A 190 -14.64 -3.45 8.92
C SER A 190 -14.66 -4.74 9.74
N LEU A 191 -13.52 -5.40 9.90
CA LEU A 191 -13.39 -6.60 10.73
C LEU A 191 -13.60 -6.30 12.23
N LEU A 192 -13.03 -5.21 12.71
CA LEU A 192 -13.19 -4.76 14.09
C LEU A 192 -14.66 -4.45 14.39
N LYS A 193 -15.36 -3.75 13.50
CA LYS A 193 -16.79 -3.47 13.64
C LYS A 193 -17.62 -4.75 13.74
N GLN A 194 -17.37 -5.73 12.88
CA GLN A 194 -18.04 -7.04 12.93
C GLN A 194 -17.77 -7.76 14.26
N LYS A 195 -16.52 -7.74 14.72
CA LYS A 195 -16.12 -8.38 15.97
C LYS A 195 -16.77 -7.70 17.20
N PHE A 196 -16.80 -6.38 17.24
CA PHE A 196 -17.48 -5.63 18.28
C PHE A 196 -18.98 -5.94 18.29
N ALA A 197 -19.63 -5.92 17.12
CA ALA A 197 -21.05 -6.25 16.98
C ALA A 197 -21.37 -7.67 17.47
N SER A 198 -20.51 -8.67 17.17
CA SER A 198 -20.68 -10.04 17.66
C SER A 198 -20.62 -10.16 19.21
N GLN A 199 -20.03 -9.17 19.88
CA GLN A 199 -19.96 -9.07 21.34
C GLN A 199 -21.02 -8.13 21.93
N ASN A 200 -22.00 -7.69 21.14
CA ASN A 200 -22.99 -6.66 21.50
C ASN A 200 -22.34 -5.33 21.92
N LYS A 201 -21.18 -5.00 21.33
CA LYS A 201 -20.48 -3.74 21.54
C LYS A 201 -20.48 -2.93 20.25
N THR A 202 -20.33 -1.61 20.37
CA THR A 202 -20.21 -0.71 19.22
C THR A 202 -18.79 -0.15 19.13
N LEU A 203 -18.23 -0.19 17.96
CA LEU A 203 -17.03 0.57 17.61
C LEU A 203 -17.47 1.78 16.78
N HIS A 204 -17.36 2.96 17.36
CA HIS A 204 -17.76 4.21 16.71
C HIS A 204 -16.67 4.71 15.78
N VAL A 205 -17.05 5.10 14.57
CA VAL A 205 -16.17 5.84 13.65
C VAL A 205 -16.37 7.33 13.93
N ILE A 206 -15.34 7.95 14.44
CA ILE A 206 -15.34 9.37 14.84
C ILE A 206 -15.03 10.24 13.63
N SER A 207 -14.01 9.87 12.86
CA SER A 207 -13.54 10.61 11.69
C SER A 207 -12.99 9.67 10.63
N ASP A 208 -13.23 10.03 9.38
CA ASP A 208 -12.47 9.59 8.22
C ASP A 208 -11.34 10.61 8.04
N LEU A 209 -10.14 10.24 8.49
CA LEU A 209 -9.03 11.18 8.63
C LEU A 209 -8.62 11.83 7.30
N GLN A 210 -8.69 11.11 6.18
CA GLN A 210 -8.36 11.66 4.86
C GLN A 210 -9.39 12.67 4.39
N THR A 211 -10.67 12.39 4.65
CA THR A 211 -11.76 13.31 4.28
C THR A 211 -11.67 14.60 5.08
N ASP A 212 -11.44 14.49 6.37
CA ASP A 212 -11.32 15.67 7.24
C ASP A 212 -10.04 16.45 6.94
N PHE A 213 -8.91 15.77 6.69
CA PHE A 213 -7.67 16.41 6.26
C PHE A 213 -7.86 17.18 4.94
N ALA A 214 -8.46 16.55 3.93
CA ALA A 214 -8.72 17.20 2.65
C ALA A 214 -9.65 18.43 2.81
N ALA A 215 -10.66 18.34 3.69
CA ALA A 215 -11.54 19.46 3.99
C ALA A 215 -10.79 20.65 4.65
N ASN A 216 -9.85 20.34 5.55
CA ASN A 216 -9.02 21.36 6.21
C ASN A 216 -7.97 21.99 5.26
N HIS A 217 -7.59 21.29 4.17
CA HIS A 217 -6.45 21.65 3.31
C HIS A 217 -6.80 21.71 1.82
N ASN A 218 -7.94 22.30 1.47
CA ASN A 218 -8.33 22.59 0.08
C ASN A 218 -8.33 21.38 -0.86
N GLY A 219 -8.66 20.21 -0.37
CA GLY A 219 -8.75 18.97 -1.15
C GLY A 219 -7.41 18.25 -1.37
N VAL A 220 -6.37 18.63 -0.64
CA VAL A 220 -5.07 17.92 -0.71
C VAL A 220 -5.24 16.47 -0.35
N LYS A 221 -4.72 15.60 -1.22
CA LYS A 221 -4.77 14.16 -1.05
C LYS A 221 -3.67 13.67 -0.11
N VAL A 222 -3.96 12.58 0.58
CA VAL A 222 -3.01 11.94 1.50
C VAL A 222 -2.34 10.77 0.79
N PRO A 223 -1.07 10.87 0.41
CA PRO A 223 -0.35 9.74 -0.16
C PRO A 223 -0.13 8.67 0.92
N ALA A 224 -0.44 7.41 0.60
CA ALA A 224 -0.23 6.32 1.55
C ALA A 224 0.70 5.25 0.99
N ALA A 225 0.18 4.11 0.53
CA ALA A 225 1.05 3.06 0.01
C ALA A 225 1.51 3.36 -1.41
N ALA A 226 2.79 3.10 -1.65
CA ALA A 226 3.43 3.30 -2.94
C ALA A 226 4.31 2.10 -3.33
N ILE A 227 4.55 1.96 -4.61
CA ILE A 227 5.47 0.98 -5.20
C ILE A 227 6.81 1.68 -5.40
N PHE A 228 7.84 1.10 -4.83
CA PHE A 228 9.23 1.49 -5.04
C PHE A 228 9.94 0.39 -5.81
N VAL A 229 10.56 0.74 -6.93
CA VAL A 229 11.34 -0.17 -7.75
C VAL A 229 12.82 0.11 -7.55
N ARG A 230 13.61 -0.95 -7.44
CA ARG A 230 15.06 -0.84 -7.36
C ARG A 230 15.60 -0.31 -8.69
N GLU A 231 16.31 0.80 -8.67
CA GLU A 231 16.79 1.49 -9.86
C GLU A 231 17.62 0.56 -10.76
N ARG A 232 18.49 -0.25 -10.17
CA ARG A 232 19.29 -1.24 -10.88
C ARG A 232 18.43 -2.25 -11.64
N THR A 233 17.34 -2.75 -11.06
CA THR A 233 16.43 -3.69 -11.73
C THR A 233 15.82 -3.06 -12.97
N TYR A 234 15.38 -1.81 -12.88
CA TYR A 234 14.86 -1.08 -14.05
C TYR A 234 15.91 -0.89 -15.13
N LEU A 235 17.17 -0.57 -14.78
CA LEU A 235 18.24 -0.37 -15.73
C LEU A 235 18.68 -1.68 -16.43
N GLU A 236 18.66 -2.80 -15.72
CA GLU A 236 19.06 -4.11 -16.24
C GLU A 236 17.92 -4.84 -17.00
N HIS A 237 16.65 -4.61 -16.58
CA HIS A 237 15.44 -5.27 -17.09
C HIS A 237 14.31 -4.27 -17.36
N PRO A 238 14.51 -3.27 -18.25
CA PRO A 238 13.54 -2.19 -18.43
C PRO A 238 12.19 -2.67 -18.97
N SER A 239 12.21 -3.59 -19.96
CA SER A 239 10.97 -4.09 -20.58
C SER A 239 10.10 -4.83 -19.58
N GLU A 240 10.70 -5.78 -18.85
CA GLU A 240 10.00 -6.61 -17.86
C GLU A 240 9.47 -5.77 -16.70
N THR A 241 10.24 -4.75 -16.29
CA THR A 241 9.82 -3.81 -15.23
C THR A 241 8.63 -2.96 -15.69
N VAL A 242 8.67 -2.44 -16.92
CA VAL A 242 7.58 -1.63 -17.49
C VAL A 242 6.32 -2.47 -17.67
N ASP A 243 6.44 -3.69 -18.20
CA ASP A 243 5.31 -4.59 -18.37
C ASP A 243 4.66 -4.92 -17.02
N TRP A 244 5.45 -5.27 -16.01
CA TRP A 244 4.96 -5.52 -14.66
C TRP A 244 4.27 -4.28 -14.05
N LEU A 245 4.83 -3.09 -14.19
CA LEU A 245 4.20 -1.85 -13.70
C LEU A 245 2.89 -1.53 -14.43
N ASN A 246 2.78 -1.81 -15.72
CA ASN A 246 1.54 -1.63 -16.49
C ASN A 246 0.44 -2.58 -15.99
N ASP A 247 0.77 -3.84 -15.72
CA ASP A 247 -0.18 -4.82 -15.19
C ASP A 247 -0.69 -4.38 -13.82
N ILE A 248 0.20 -3.92 -12.94
CA ILE A 248 -0.18 -3.39 -11.63
C ILE A 248 -1.05 -2.13 -11.75
N GLN A 249 -0.74 -1.22 -12.68
CA GLN A 249 -1.59 -0.05 -12.92
C GLN A 249 -2.99 -0.45 -13.39
N SER A 250 -3.11 -1.45 -14.25
CA SER A 250 -4.40 -2.00 -14.67
C SER A 250 -5.17 -2.57 -13.47
N ASN A 251 -4.50 -3.31 -12.61
CA ASN A 251 -5.09 -3.84 -11.38
C ASN A 251 -5.56 -2.73 -10.44
N ILE A 252 -4.75 -1.70 -10.22
CA ILE A 252 -5.11 -0.52 -9.41
C ILE A 252 -6.40 0.12 -9.96
N GLN A 253 -6.51 0.28 -11.27
CA GLN A 253 -7.72 0.83 -11.89
C GLN A 253 -8.94 -0.08 -11.73
N SER A 254 -8.78 -1.40 -11.92
CA SER A 254 -9.86 -2.37 -11.74
C SER A 254 -10.39 -2.35 -10.30
N VAL A 255 -9.50 -2.34 -9.31
CA VAL A 255 -9.90 -2.23 -7.89
C VAL A 255 -10.60 -0.90 -7.62
N ARG A 256 -10.04 0.21 -8.12
CA ARG A 256 -10.62 1.55 -7.94
C ARG A 256 -12.03 1.69 -8.53
N LEU A 257 -12.27 1.05 -9.68
CA LEU A 257 -13.55 1.11 -10.38
C LEU A 257 -14.58 0.09 -9.87
N GLY A 258 -14.20 -0.79 -8.97
CA GLY A 258 -15.08 -1.85 -8.48
C GLY A 258 -15.34 -2.94 -9.51
N ASP A 259 -14.34 -3.24 -10.38
CA ASP A 259 -14.50 -4.23 -11.44
C ASP A 259 -14.90 -5.60 -10.88
N PRO A 260 -16.03 -6.18 -11.30
CA PRO A 260 -16.46 -7.50 -10.86
C PRO A 260 -15.44 -8.61 -11.09
N GLN A 261 -14.53 -8.47 -12.06
CA GLN A 261 -13.49 -9.44 -12.33
C GLN A 261 -12.55 -9.62 -11.14
N VAL A 262 -12.29 -8.57 -10.36
CA VAL A 262 -11.48 -8.63 -9.13
C VAL A 262 -12.07 -9.67 -8.18
N PHE A 263 -13.38 -9.65 -7.94
CA PHE A 263 -14.03 -10.62 -7.02
C PHE A 263 -14.03 -12.03 -7.58
N GLN A 264 -14.21 -12.18 -8.89
CA GLN A 264 -14.21 -13.50 -9.54
C GLN A 264 -12.85 -14.17 -9.37
N ILE A 265 -11.76 -13.42 -9.57
CA ILE A 265 -10.40 -13.93 -9.38
C ILE A 265 -10.15 -14.27 -7.92
N LEU A 266 -10.48 -13.37 -6.98
CA LEU A 266 -10.30 -13.65 -5.55
C LEU A 266 -11.13 -14.85 -5.09
N SER A 267 -12.38 -14.99 -5.55
CA SER A 267 -13.21 -16.16 -5.23
C SER A 267 -12.62 -17.46 -5.80
N SER A 268 -12.03 -17.41 -7.01
CA SER A 268 -11.35 -18.58 -7.57
C SER A 268 -10.16 -19.04 -6.75
N TYR A 269 -9.45 -18.12 -6.09
CA TYR A 269 -8.38 -18.48 -5.16
C TYR A 269 -8.91 -19.15 -3.89
N GLU A 270 -10.02 -18.68 -3.34
CA GLU A 270 -10.68 -19.33 -2.20
C GLU A 270 -11.11 -20.77 -2.58
N GLU A 271 -11.68 -20.98 -3.77
CA GLU A 271 -12.05 -22.29 -4.28
C GLU A 271 -10.84 -23.23 -4.45
N LYS A 272 -9.67 -22.69 -4.78
CA LYS A 272 -8.40 -23.43 -4.85
C LYS A 272 -7.76 -23.65 -3.47
N GLY A 273 -8.34 -23.13 -2.39
CA GLY A 273 -7.80 -23.25 -1.03
C GLY A 273 -6.68 -22.26 -0.71
N ILE A 274 -6.50 -21.22 -1.51
CA ILE A 274 -5.54 -20.15 -1.21
C ILE A 274 -6.15 -19.20 -0.16
N SER A 275 -5.44 -19.02 0.95
CA SER A 275 -5.88 -18.13 2.03
C SER A 275 -5.74 -16.66 1.63
N LEU A 276 -6.87 -16.00 1.39
CA LEU A 276 -6.89 -14.56 1.14
C LEU A 276 -6.42 -13.76 2.37
N ALA A 277 -6.68 -14.28 3.57
CA ALA A 277 -6.24 -13.64 4.81
C ALA A 277 -4.71 -13.60 4.92
N GLU A 278 -4.04 -14.68 4.56
CA GLU A 278 -2.57 -14.75 4.60
C GLU A 278 -1.93 -13.98 3.44
N ARG A 279 -2.52 -14.08 2.25
CA ARG A 279 -1.92 -13.51 1.04
C ARG A 279 -2.22 -12.03 0.89
N PHE A 280 -3.46 -11.61 1.15
CA PHE A 280 -3.95 -10.26 0.91
C PHE A 280 -4.33 -9.50 2.19
N GLY A 281 -4.49 -10.19 3.33
CA GLY A 281 -4.97 -9.58 4.57
C GLY A 281 -6.50 -9.39 4.61
N PHE A 282 -7.24 -10.05 3.71
CA PHE A 282 -8.70 -10.03 3.67
C PHE A 282 -9.25 -11.43 4.00
N PRO A 283 -10.21 -11.54 4.93
CA PRO A 283 -10.75 -12.85 5.32
C PRO A 283 -11.55 -13.54 4.21
N SER A 284 -12.09 -12.78 3.25
CA SER A 284 -12.86 -13.32 2.12
C SER A 284 -12.96 -12.33 0.97
N SER A 285 -13.24 -12.86 -0.23
CA SER A 285 -13.57 -12.07 -1.42
C SER A 285 -14.84 -11.24 -1.22
N ASN A 286 -15.81 -11.71 -0.43
CA ASN A 286 -17.03 -10.98 -0.09
C ASN A 286 -16.74 -9.67 0.67
N LEU A 287 -15.76 -9.65 1.59
CA LEU A 287 -15.40 -8.40 2.26
C LEU A 287 -14.78 -7.42 1.26
N VAL A 288 -13.92 -7.88 0.36
CA VAL A 288 -13.35 -7.03 -0.71
C VAL A 288 -14.48 -6.43 -1.54
N LYS A 289 -15.45 -7.25 -1.95
CA LYS A 289 -16.63 -6.81 -2.70
C LYS A 289 -17.38 -5.69 -1.96
N GLN A 290 -17.70 -5.89 -0.68
CA GLN A 290 -18.38 -4.88 0.14
C GLN A 290 -17.62 -3.55 0.22
N LEU A 291 -16.29 -3.62 0.33
CA LEU A 291 -15.45 -2.41 0.44
C LEU A 291 -15.31 -1.66 -0.91
N MET A 292 -15.50 -2.35 -2.02
CA MET A 292 -15.43 -1.77 -3.36
C MET A 292 -16.79 -1.26 -3.85
N GLU A 293 -17.90 -1.95 -3.51
CA GLU A 293 -19.24 -1.65 -4.05
C GLU A 293 -20.01 -0.55 -3.31
N ASP A 294 -19.63 -0.16 -2.11
CA ASP A 294 -20.45 0.79 -1.32
C ASP A 294 -20.33 2.26 -1.78
N GLY A 295 -19.73 2.49 -2.96
CA GLY A 295 -19.64 3.81 -3.60
C GLY A 295 -18.70 4.80 -2.90
N SER A 296 -18.21 4.50 -1.72
CA SER A 296 -17.32 5.37 -0.94
C SER A 296 -15.84 5.18 -1.26
N ASN A 297 -15.49 4.18 -2.10
CA ASN A 297 -14.10 3.76 -2.35
C ASN A 297 -13.28 3.69 -1.05
N LYS A 298 -13.76 2.91 -0.08
CA LYS A 298 -13.13 2.79 1.25
C LYS A 298 -11.66 2.37 1.20
N LEU A 299 -11.26 1.66 0.16
CA LEU A 299 -9.88 1.26 -0.06
C LEU A 299 -9.03 2.38 -0.67
N ARG A 300 -9.67 3.45 -1.19
CA ARG A 300 -9.07 4.67 -1.72
C ARG A 300 -7.91 4.43 -2.68
N TYR A 301 -8.13 3.54 -3.64
CA TYR A 301 -7.15 3.31 -4.69
C TYR A 301 -6.92 4.58 -5.51
N SER A 302 -5.65 4.89 -5.73
CA SER A 302 -5.23 6.14 -6.34
C SER A 302 -5.61 6.24 -7.82
N ASN A 303 -5.94 7.43 -8.27
CA ASN A 303 -6.01 7.78 -9.68
C ASN A 303 -4.86 8.71 -10.10
N CYS A 304 -3.81 8.76 -9.30
CA CYS A 304 -2.63 9.54 -9.63
C CYS A 304 -2.02 9.04 -10.95
N GLY A 305 -1.61 9.98 -11.80
CA GLY A 305 -0.81 9.64 -12.99
C GLY A 305 0.52 9.00 -12.60
N VAL A 306 1.08 8.22 -13.51
CA VAL A 306 2.37 7.54 -13.29
C VAL A 306 3.56 8.28 -13.89
N ASP A 307 3.33 9.43 -14.51
CA ASP A 307 4.40 10.33 -14.91
C ASP A 307 5.06 10.99 -13.68
N SER A 308 6.35 11.29 -13.81
CA SER A 308 7.16 11.80 -12.69
C SER A 308 6.57 13.05 -12.04
N LYS A 309 5.95 13.93 -12.84
CA LYS A 309 5.33 15.17 -12.33
C LYS A 309 4.12 14.87 -11.45
N SER A 310 3.24 13.97 -11.89
CA SER A 310 2.04 13.58 -11.12
C SER A 310 2.40 12.86 -9.83
N LEU A 311 3.36 11.93 -9.89
CA LEU A 311 3.85 11.19 -8.72
C LEU A 311 4.45 12.13 -7.68
N LEU A 312 5.28 13.07 -8.13
CA LEU A 312 5.93 14.05 -7.26
C LEU A 312 4.95 15.07 -6.69
N ALA A 313 3.99 15.54 -7.50
CA ALA A 313 2.99 16.51 -7.07
C ALA A 313 2.19 15.97 -5.88
N MET A 314 1.71 14.73 -5.92
CA MET A 314 0.95 14.14 -4.83
C MET A 314 1.72 14.13 -3.49
N ALA A 315 3.03 13.81 -3.53
CA ALA A 315 3.87 13.84 -2.35
C ALA A 315 4.14 15.27 -1.88
N ASN A 316 4.46 16.17 -2.81
CA ASN A 316 4.89 17.53 -2.49
C ASN A 316 3.74 18.43 -2.05
N ASP A 317 2.54 18.24 -2.58
CA ASP A 317 1.33 18.94 -2.11
C ASP A 317 1.06 18.59 -0.64
N PHE A 318 1.16 17.31 -0.28
CA PHE A 318 1.02 16.86 1.10
C PHE A 318 2.12 17.43 2.01
N GLN A 319 3.39 17.34 1.60
CA GLN A 319 4.51 17.88 2.38
C GLN A 319 4.40 19.41 2.58
N SER A 320 4.09 20.13 1.51
CA SER A 320 3.95 21.59 1.55
C SER A 320 2.84 22.05 2.47
N THR A 321 1.72 21.30 2.48
CA THR A 321 0.59 21.54 3.39
C THR A 321 1.00 21.45 4.85
N LEU A 322 1.95 20.58 5.16
CA LEU A 322 2.49 20.39 6.51
C LEU A 322 3.68 21.32 6.83
N GLY A 323 4.08 22.21 5.91
CA GLY A 323 5.28 23.03 6.06
C GLY A 323 6.58 22.23 6.06
N LEU A 324 6.59 21.02 5.46
CA LEU A 324 7.74 20.15 5.38
C LEU A 324 8.49 20.30 4.05
N PRO A 325 9.77 19.94 4.00
CA PRO A 325 10.55 19.96 2.76
C PRO A 325 9.94 19.07 1.67
N VAL A 326 9.96 19.55 0.44
CA VAL A 326 9.49 18.82 -0.74
C VAL A 326 10.56 17.85 -1.25
N PHE A 327 10.12 16.83 -1.97
CA PHE A 327 10.97 15.80 -2.56
C PHE A 327 11.48 16.20 -3.95
N ASN A 328 12.62 15.62 -4.34
CA ASN A 328 13.27 15.86 -5.62
C ASN A 328 12.83 14.85 -6.70
N GLU A 329 12.91 15.26 -7.97
CA GLU A 329 12.61 14.39 -9.11
C GLU A 329 13.50 13.14 -9.18
N THR A 330 14.74 13.22 -8.66
CA THR A 330 15.66 12.08 -8.60
C THR A 330 15.17 10.93 -7.73
N SER A 331 14.17 11.15 -6.89
CA SER A 331 13.53 10.13 -6.07
C SER A 331 12.46 9.33 -6.82
N ILE A 332 12.13 9.74 -8.05
CA ILE A 332 11.08 9.15 -8.89
C ILE A 332 11.71 8.29 -10.00
N LEU A 333 11.08 7.15 -10.29
CA LEU A 333 11.42 6.34 -11.44
C LEU A 333 10.69 6.89 -12.68
N ASN A 334 11.44 7.35 -13.65
CA ASN A 334 10.87 7.79 -14.92
C ASN A 334 10.79 6.59 -15.88
N TRP A 335 9.68 5.88 -15.88
CA TRP A 335 9.46 4.66 -16.64
C TRP A 335 8.41 4.81 -17.76
N ARG A 336 7.87 6.02 -17.94
CA ARG A 336 6.96 6.43 -19.03
C ARG A 336 7.43 7.71 -19.69
#